data_c25ac2cef7917fd546d073ea426ecdf7
#
_entry.id   c25ac2cef7917fd546d073ea426ecdf7
#
_cell.length_a   1.000
_cell.length_b   1.000
_cell.length_c   1.000
_cell.angle_alpha   90.00
_cell.angle_beta   90.00
_cell.angle_gamma   90.00
#
_symmetry.space_group_name_H-M   'P 1'
#
loop_
_entity.id
_entity.type
_entity.pdbx_description
1 polymer ?
#
loop_
_entity_poly.entity_id
_entity_poly.type
_entity_poly.pdbx_seq_one_letter_code
_entity_poly.pdbx_strand_id
1 'polypeptide(L)'
;MSIFDKIRFIIKIFKENNMIIVNGYNNYPFILTFILNIFSCNKKFVATESDTQLQIPTNPIKRFVKWIYLSIIFRNKYVLGFSGGSDSHKDLFRHYGMQGERIFLMPMMVDNSKFYQKNKVLPEVFYFLYVGRLVKHKNVEELIKVFKSRFSNLNAELRIVGSGEEEEYLRNKYQSEKVKFLGKKFTADLVEEFQKASCFVCPSIYEPWGLVVNEALSAGVPVIATKEVGASYDLINGKETGCVAANMAEFGDYMVELFNNPKKLLVFSKNGSDLMQNKWNYDFYTNCLNKSIKKVKKWQ
;
A
#
# COMPACT_ATOMS: atom_id res chain seq x y z
N MET A 1 28.71 6.15 4.13
CA MET A 1 29.29 4.97 3.44
C MET A 1 29.57 5.35 2.00
N SER A 2 30.83 5.22 1.55
CA SER A 2 31.22 5.54 0.17
C SER A 2 30.54 4.57 -0.82
N ILE A 3 30.51 4.91 -2.13
CA ILE A 3 29.95 4.01 -3.15
C ILE A 3 30.75 2.69 -3.21
N PHE A 4 32.07 2.76 -3.00
CA PHE A 4 32.94 1.57 -2.95
C PHE A 4 32.60 0.67 -1.76
N ASP A 5 32.31 1.23 -0.59
CA ASP A 5 31.91 0.44 0.58
C ASP A 5 30.57 -0.27 0.36
N LYS A 6 29.61 0.41 -0.29
CA LYS A 6 28.33 -0.18 -0.65
C LYS A 6 28.49 -1.35 -1.62
N ILE A 7 29.33 -1.19 -2.64
CA ILE A 7 29.62 -2.27 -3.61
C ILE A 7 30.31 -3.45 -2.90
N ARG A 8 31.32 -3.20 -2.06
CA ARG A 8 31.99 -4.25 -1.29
C ARG A 8 31.02 -4.99 -0.38
N PHE A 9 30.11 -4.27 0.26
CA PHE A 9 29.07 -4.86 1.10
C PHE A 9 28.14 -5.80 0.30
N ILE A 10 27.67 -5.39 -0.87
CA ILE A 10 26.82 -6.23 -1.73
C ILE A 10 27.58 -7.48 -2.18
N ILE A 11 28.86 -7.34 -2.58
CA ILE A 11 29.69 -8.50 -2.98
C ILE A 11 29.87 -9.47 -1.81
N LYS A 12 30.09 -8.97 -0.60
CA LYS A 12 30.21 -9.79 0.61
C LYS A 12 28.92 -10.57 0.86
N ILE A 13 27.75 -9.89 0.88
CA ILE A 13 26.45 -10.55 1.04
C ILE A 13 26.23 -11.60 -0.05
N PHE A 14 26.57 -11.29 -1.31
CA PHE A 14 26.43 -12.24 -2.41
C PHE A 14 27.27 -13.51 -2.20
N LYS A 15 28.48 -13.39 -1.70
CA LYS A 15 29.37 -14.55 -1.44
C LYS A 15 28.89 -15.42 -0.28
N GLU A 16 28.37 -14.81 0.77
CA GLU A 16 28.06 -15.48 2.04
C GLU A 16 26.65 -16.09 2.09
N ASN A 17 25.76 -15.75 1.14
CA ASN A 17 24.36 -16.20 1.20
C ASN A 17 23.94 -16.95 -0.06
N ASN A 18 23.00 -17.89 0.11
CA ASN A 18 22.39 -18.65 -0.98
C ASN A 18 21.12 -18.00 -1.54
N MET A 19 20.49 -17.11 -0.76
CA MET A 19 19.33 -16.35 -1.15
C MET A 19 19.49 -14.91 -0.67
N ILE A 20 19.21 -13.96 -1.55
CA ILE A 20 19.35 -12.53 -1.28
C ILE A 20 18.02 -11.86 -1.62
N ILE A 21 17.47 -11.10 -0.68
CA ILE A 21 16.23 -10.33 -0.86
C ILE A 21 16.59 -8.86 -1.01
N VAL A 22 16.11 -8.23 -2.06
CA VAL A 22 16.35 -6.82 -2.35
C VAL A 22 15.00 -6.12 -2.56
N ASN A 23 14.77 -5.02 -1.88
CA ASN A 23 13.59 -4.22 -2.09
C ASN A 23 13.70 -3.44 -3.41
N GLY A 24 12.80 -3.73 -4.36
CA GLY A 24 12.73 -3.12 -5.68
C GLY A 24 13.67 -3.76 -6.72
N TYR A 25 13.20 -3.86 -7.95
CA TYR A 25 13.89 -4.52 -9.07
C TYR A 25 14.68 -3.56 -9.99
N ASN A 26 14.57 -2.26 -9.78
CA ASN A 26 15.19 -1.21 -10.61
C ASN A 26 16.24 -0.38 -9.87
N ASN A 27 16.62 -0.77 -8.66
CA ASN A 27 17.67 -0.11 -7.90
C ASN A 27 19.05 -0.77 -8.12
N TYR A 28 20.11 -0.01 -7.85
CA TYR A 28 21.48 -0.49 -8.07
C TYR A 28 21.85 -1.74 -7.25
N PRO A 29 21.36 -1.97 -5.99
CA PRO A 29 21.67 -3.19 -5.28
C PRO A 29 21.12 -4.43 -5.97
N PHE A 30 19.90 -4.37 -6.49
CA PHE A 30 19.31 -5.47 -7.24
C PHE A 30 20.05 -5.73 -8.55
N ILE A 31 20.31 -4.67 -9.33
CA ILE A 31 20.99 -4.78 -10.62
C ILE A 31 22.40 -5.37 -10.44
N LEU A 32 23.16 -4.87 -9.47
CA LEU A 32 24.50 -5.38 -9.18
C LEU A 32 24.45 -6.86 -8.74
N THR A 33 23.54 -7.23 -7.83
CA THR A 33 23.37 -8.62 -7.39
C THR A 33 22.97 -9.52 -8.55
N PHE A 34 22.08 -9.06 -9.42
CA PHE A 34 21.64 -9.79 -10.61
C PHE A 34 22.81 -10.02 -11.59
N ILE A 35 23.63 -8.98 -11.86
CA ILE A 35 24.80 -9.08 -12.72
C ILE A 35 25.84 -10.04 -12.12
N LEU A 36 26.16 -9.92 -10.84
CA LEU A 36 27.05 -10.84 -10.14
C LEU A 36 26.55 -12.29 -10.28
N ASN A 37 25.25 -12.49 -10.17
CA ASN A 37 24.65 -13.82 -10.30
C ASN A 37 24.76 -14.37 -11.73
N ILE A 38 24.64 -13.54 -12.77
CA ILE A 38 24.82 -13.97 -14.18
C ILE A 38 26.23 -14.52 -14.41
N PHE A 39 27.25 -13.87 -13.87
CA PHE A 39 28.66 -14.24 -14.09
C PHE A 39 29.20 -15.24 -13.04
N SER A 40 28.47 -15.53 -11.97
CA SER A 40 28.88 -16.48 -10.95
C SER A 40 28.73 -17.93 -11.44
N CYS A 41 29.73 -18.77 -11.17
CA CYS A 41 29.59 -20.23 -11.32
C CYS A 41 28.65 -20.82 -10.27
N ASN A 42 28.64 -20.25 -9.06
CA ASN A 42 27.74 -20.65 -7.98
C ASN A 42 26.51 -19.71 -7.95
N LYS A 43 25.45 -20.11 -8.64
CA LYS A 43 24.21 -19.33 -8.75
C LYS A 43 23.49 -19.23 -7.43
N LYS A 44 22.96 -18.04 -7.13
CA LYS A 44 22.18 -17.73 -5.95
C LYS A 44 20.74 -17.39 -6.34
N PHE A 45 19.78 -17.57 -5.44
CA PHE A 45 18.45 -17.03 -5.64
C PHE A 45 18.42 -15.54 -5.25
N VAL A 46 17.94 -14.70 -6.17
CA VAL A 46 17.81 -13.26 -5.96
C VAL A 46 16.33 -12.90 -5.97
N ALA A 47 15.78 -12.61 -4.81
CA ALA A 47 14.40 -12.18 -4.67
C ALA A 47 14.30 -10.66 -4.76
N THR A 48 13.33 -10.17 -5.51
CA THR A 48 12.95 -8.76 -5.49
C THR A 48 11.59 -8.59 -4.85
N GLU A 49 11.54 -7.75 -3.81
CA GLU A 49 10.30 -7.37 -3.15
C GLU A 49 9.71 -6.14 -3.83
N SER A 50 8.41 -6.16 -4.14
CA SER A 50 7.73 -5.05 -4.80
C SER A 50 6.27 -4.97 -4.39
N ASP A 51 5.85 -3.76 -4.04
CA ASP A 51 4.47 -3.36 -3.82
C ASP A 51 3.81 -2.74 -5.07
N THR A 52 4.51 -2.75 -6.19
CA THR A 52 4.05 -2.11 -7.43
C THR A 52 3.03 -2.99 -8.14
N GLN A 53 1.88 -2.43 -8.45
CA GLN A 53 0.88 -3.03 -9.35
C GLN A 53 1.37 -3.00 -10.80
N LEU A 54 0.81 -3.86 -11.64
CA LEU A 54 1.10 -3.84 -13.07
C LEU A 54 0.68 -2.50 -13.69
N GLN A 55 1.65 -1.76 -14.20
CA GLN A 55 1.44 -0.57 -15.00
C GLN A 55 2.14 -0.70 -16.36
N ILE A 56 1.35 -0.62 -17.42
CA ILE A 56 1.84 -0.65 -18.78
C ILE A 56 1.97 0.79 -19.27
N PRO A 57 3.20 1.26 -19.63
CA PRO A 57 3.39 2.61 -20.15
C PRO A 57 2.55 2.83 -21.42
N THR A 58 1.94 4.01 -21.54
CA THR A 58 1.19 4.42 -22.74
C THR A 58 2.13 4.70 -23.91
N ASN A 59 3.32 5.27 -23.63
CA ASN A 59 4.32 5.49 -24.65
C ASN A 59 4.91 4.16 -25.15
N PRO A 60 4.86 3.86 -26.47
CA PRO A 60 5.27 2.57 -27.03
C PRO A 60 6.76 2.28 -26.83
N ILE A 61 7.63 3.28 -26.92
CA ILE A 61 9.08 3.11 -26.71
C ILE A 61 9.37 2.74 -25.26
N LYS A 62 8.80 3.50 -24.31
CA LYS A 62 8.95 3.20 -22.88
C LYS A 62 8.39 1.83 -22.54
N ARG A 63 7.24 1.43 -23.15
CA ARG A 63 6.64 0.12 -22.98
C ARG A 63 7.56 -0.99 -23.48
N PHE A 64 8.15 -0.83 -24.67
CA PHE A 64 9.07 -1.80 -25.27
C PHE A 64 10.35 -1.95 -24.44
N VAL A 65 10.98 -0.84 -24.04
CA VAL A 65 12.18 -0.85 -23.19
C VAL A 65 11.90 -1.51 -21.84
N LYS A 66 10.81 -1.15 -21.20
CA LYS A 66 10.38 -1.77 -19.94
C LYS A 66 10.12 -3.26 -20.11
N TRP A 67 9.50 -3.65 -21.22
CA TRP A 67 9.21 -5.06 -21.50
C TRP A 67 10.49 -5.88 -21.67
N ILE A 68 11.47 -5.42 -22.45
CA ILE A 68 12.77 -6.08 -22.62
C ILE A 68 13.46 -6.21 -21.26
N TYR A 69 13.62 -5.09 -20.56
CA TYR A 69 14.33 -5.04 -19.27
C TYR A 69 13.74 -6.01 -18.25
N LEU A 70 12.43 -5.93 -18.01
CA LEU A 70 11.78 -6.78 -17.02
C LEU A 70 11.66 -8.24 -17.47
N SER A 71 11.51 -8.51 -18.78
CA SER A 71 11.48 -9.89 -19.28
C SER A 71 12.84 -10.59 -19.11
N ILE A 72 13.95 -9.90 -19.31
CA ILE A 72 15.29 -10.46 -19.05
C ILE A 72 15.44 -10.85 -17.58
N ILE A 73 15.01 -9.98 -16.68
CA ILE A 73 15.11 -10.21 -15.24
C ILE A 73 14.14 -11.32 -14.78
N PHE A 74 12.86 -11.18 -15.09
CA PHE A 74 11.82 -12.03 -14.49
C PHE A 74 11.73 -13.43 -15.11
N ARG A 75 12.22 -13.62 -16.32
CA ARG A 75 12.35 -14.97 -16.92
C ARG A 75 13.57 -15.74 -16.38
N ASN A 76 14.54 -15.05 -15.77
CA ASN A 76 15.69 -15.73 -15.20
C ASN A 76 15.26 -16.65 -14.05
N LYS A 77 15.62 -17.94 -14.14
CA LYS A 77 15.20 -19.00 -13.19
C LYS A 77 15.68 -18.78 -11.75
N TYR A 78 16.71 -17.98 -11.55
CA TYR A 78 17.25 -17.65 -10.23
C TYR A 78 16.66 -16.37 -9.63
N VAL A 79 15.76 -15.69 -10.36
CA VAL A 79 15.06 -14.50 -9.84
C VAL A 79 13.69 -14.90 -9.29
N LEU A 80 13.39 -14.42 -8.08
CA LEU A 80 12.14 -14.64 -7.38
C LEU A 80 11.38 -13.32 -7.25
N GLY A 81 10.06 -13.36 -7.41
CA GLY A 81 9.17 -12.24 -7.17
C GLY A 81 8.55 -12.33 -5.77
N PHE A 82 8.84 -11.34 -4.93
CA PHE A 82 8.19 -11.17 -3.64
C PHE A 82 7.16 -10.05 -3.76
N SER A 83 5.91 -10.46 -3.91
CA SER A 83 4.78 -9.56 -4.19
C SER A 83 4.21 -9.01 -2.89
N GLY A 84 4.12 -7.69 -2.76
CA GLY A 84 3.57 -7.00 -1.57
C GLY A 84 2.06 -7.22 -1.35
N GLY A 85 1.35 -7.63 -2.39
CA GLY A 85 -0.06 -7.97 -2.38
C GLY A 85 -0.35 -9.24 -3.16
N SER A 86 -1.65 -9.61 -3.21
CA SER A 86 -2.12 -10.80 -3.92
C SER A 86 -2.11 -10.61 -5.46
N ASP A 87 -3.18 -10.93 -6.12
CA ASP A 87 -3.18 -11.08 -7.59
C ASP A 87 -2.81 -9.82 -8.36
N SER A 88 -3.28 -8.63 -7.94
CA SER A 88 -2.97 -7.36 -8.62
C SER A 88 -1.47 -7.04 -8.67
N HIS A 89 -0.73 -7.41 -7.63
CA HIS A 89 0.72 -7.18 -7.54
C HIS A 89 1.52 -8.31 -8.18
N LYS A 90 1.02 -9.56 -8.12
CA LYS A 90 1.65 -10.70 -8.81
C LYS A 90 1.60 -10.56 -10.33
N ASP A 91 0.60 -9.86 -10.85
CA ASP A 91 0.44 -9.64 -12.30
C ASP A 91 1.61 -8.85 -12.90
N LEU A 92 2.28 -8.00 -12.12
CA LEU A 92 3.53 -7.38 -12.54
C LEU A 92 4.57 -8.44 -12.97
N PHE A 93 4.80 -9.42 -12.13
CA PHE A 93 5.80 -10.48 -12.37
C PHE A 93 5.34 -11.41 -13.50
N ARG A 94 4.09 -11.82 -13.50
CA ARG A 94 3.49 -12.71 -14.51
C ARG A 94 3.54 -12.11 -15.90
N HIS A 95 3.17 -10.83 -16.03
CA HIS A 95 3.12 -10.10 -17.30
C HIS A 95 4.48 -10.09 -18.02
N TYR A 96 5.57 -9.96 -17.26
CA TYR A 96 6.92 -9.98 -17.82
C TYR A 96 7.58 -11.36 -17.83
N GLY A 97 6.80 -12.43 -17.62
CA GLY A 97 7.17 -13.81 -17.89
C GLY A 97 7.76 -14.59 -16.71
N MET A 98 7.60 -14.12 -15.47
CA MET A 98 7.96 -14.94 -14.31
C MET A 98 6.95 -16.07 -14.13
N GLN A 99 7.45 -17.30 -13.95
CA GLN A 99 6.61 -18.47 -13.65
C GLN A 99 5.97 -18.34 -12.27
N GLY A 100 4.70 -18.72 -12.15
CA GLY A 100 3.93 -18.52 -10.91
C GLY A 100 4.53 -19.21 -9.66
N GLU A 101 5.24 -20.32 -9.84
CA GLU A 101 5.93 -21.01 -8.75
C GLU A 101 7.07 -20.21 -8.11
N ARG A 102 7.60 -19.19 -8.81
CA ARG A 102 8.65 -18.29 -8.34
C ARG A 102 8.11 -16.96 -7.77
N ILE A 103 6.79 -16.78 -7.76
CA ILE A 103 6.12 -15.59 -7.22
C ILE A 103 5.55 -15.93 -5.85
N PHE A 104 6.02 -15.27 -4.82
CA PHE A 104 5.59 -15.45 -3.44
C PHE A 104 4.89 -14.21 -2.92
N LEU A 105 3.86 -14.40 -2.12
CA LEU A 105 3.24 -13.30 -1.38
C LEU A 105 4.16 -12.92 -0.20
N MET A 106 4.53 -11.64 -0.13
CA MET A 106 5.18 -11.00 1.01
C MET A 106 4.34 -9.80 1.39
N PRO A 107 3.30 -9.99 2.23
CA PRO A 107 2.28 -8.98 2.45
C PRO A 107 2.86 -7.70 3.02
N MET A 108 2.43 -6.56 2.47
CA MET A 108 2.80 -5.24 2.99
C MET A 108 2.21 -5.05 4.39
N MET A 109 3.06 -4.72 5.35
CA MET A 109 2.74 -4.75 6.79
C MET A 109 3.01 -3.43 7.47
N VAL A 110 2.24 -3.17 8.51
CA VAL A 110 2.52 -2.16 9.55
C VAL A 110 2.54 -2.85 10.91
N ASP A 111 3.01 -2.15 11.93
CA ASP A 111 2.85 -2.60 13.31
C ASP A 111 1.40 -2.33 13.77
N ASN A 112 0.54 -3.34 13.58
CA ASN A 112 -0.89 -3.23 13.89
C ASN A 112 -1.14 -2.85 15.35
N SER A 113 -0.27 -3.27 16.28
CA SER A 113 -0.45 -3.01 17.72
C SER A 113 -0.40 -1.52 18.07
N LYS A 114 0.33 -0.72 17.29
CA LYS A 114 0.41 0.74 17.50
C LYS A 114 -0.90 1.46 17.28
N PHE A 115 -1.72 0.96 16.36
CA PHE A 115 -2.99 1.60 15.99
C PHE A 115 -4.19 0.97 16.69
N TYR A 116 -4.04 -0.25 17.18
CA TYR A 116 -5.12 -1.03 17.77
C TYR A 116 -5.80 -0.32 18.94
N GLN A 117 -7.13 -0.35 18.93
CA GLN A 117 -7.97 0.01 20.09
C GLN A 117 -9.02 -1.06 20.31
N LYS A 118 -9.18 -1.48 21.57
CA LYS A 118 -10.08 -2.59 21.94
C LYS A 118 -11.55 -2.27 21.63
N ASN A 119 -11.97 -1.06 21.92
CA ASN A 119 -13.35 -0.62 21.75
C ASN A 119 -13.37 0.66 20.93
N LYS A 120 -13.82 0.59 19.68
CA LYS A 120 -14.05 1.76 18.85
C LYS A 120 -15.30 2.49 19.33
N VAL A 121 -15.13 3.74 19.71
CA VAL A 121 -16.23 4.66 20.02
C VAL A 121 -16.35 5.65 18.86
N LEU A 122 -17.57 5.77 18.33
CA LEU A 122 -17.84 6.75 17.28
C LEU A 122 -17.94 8.16 17.92
N PRO A 123 -17.28 9.16 17.34
CA PRO A 123 -17.38 10.53 17.84
C PRO A 123 -18.77 11.13 17.56
N GLU A 124 -19.16 12.17 18.33
CA GLU A 124 -20.42 12.91 18.11
C GLU A 124 -20.45 13.57 16.73
N VAL A 125 -19.33 14.15 16.30
CA VAL A 125 -19.16 14.69 14.96
C VAL A 125 -18.52 13.60 14.11
N PHE A 126 -19.20 13.20 13.04
CA PHE A 126 -18.64 12.23 12.11
C PHE A 126 -17.49 12.87 11.34
N TYR A 127 -16.28 12.29 11.42
CA TYR A 127 -15.23 12.81 10.55
C TYR A 127 -14.54 11.76 9.69
N PHE A 128 -14.38 12.18 8.44
CA PHE A 128 -13.58 11.50 7.46
C PHE A 128 -12.12 11.90 7.64
N LEU A 129 -11.23 10.92 7.65
CA LEU A 129 -9.79 11.14 7.77
C LEU A 129 -9.10 10.81 6.44
N TYR A 130 -8.32 11.76 5.95
CA TYR A 130 -7.31 11.54 4.93
C TYR A 130 -5.92 11.65 5.55
N VAL A 131 -5.02 10.71 5.22
CA VAL A 131 -3.60 10.75 5.62
C VAL A 131 -2.75 10.47 4.39
N GLY A 132 -1.85 11.38 4.04
CA GLY A 132 -0.95 11.19 2.91
C GLY A 132 -0.29 12.47 2.39
N ARG A 133 0.56 12.32 1.38
CA ARG A 133 1.15 13.47 0.70
C ARG A 133 0.09 14.26 -0.06
N LEU A 134 0.19 15.58 -0.04
CA LEU A 134 -0.70 16.47 -0.80
C LEU A 134 -0.08 16.73 -2.18
N VAL A 135 -0.29 15.77 -3.09
CA VAL A 135 0.22 15.78 -4.47
C VAL A 135 -0.86 15.27 -5.43
N LYS A 136 -0.82 15.66 -6.70
CA LYS A 136 -1.89 15.43 -7.70
C LYS A 136 -2.44 14.01 -7.73
N HIS A 137 -1.58 13.00 -7.77
CA HIS A 137 -2.05 11.61 -7.88
C HIS A 137 -2.76 11.09 -6.61
N LYS A 138 -2.69 11.82 -5.49
CA LYS A 138 -3.46 11.53 -4.27
C LYS A 138 -4.89 12.06 -4.33
N ASN A 139 -5.20 12.92 -5.29
CA ASN A 139 -6.56 13.35 -5.66
C ASN A 139 -7.36 14.03 -4.53
N VAL A 140 -6.65 14.75 -3.65
CA VAL A 140 -7.25 15.37 -2.45
C VAL A 140 -8.22 16.49 -2.82
N GLU A 141 -7.96 17.22 -3.91
CA GLU A 141 -8.87 18.28 -4.36
C GLU A 141 -10.26 17.72 -4.71
N GLU A 142 -10.32 16.61 -5.45
CA GLU A 142 -11.60 15.99 -5.79
C GLU A 142 -12.31 15.41 -4.55
N LEU A 143 -11.56 14.85 -3.59
CA LEU A 143 -12.13 14.45 -2.30
C LEU A 143 -12.82 15.63 -1.60
N ILE A 144 -12.16 16.79 -1.52
CA ILE A 144 -12.72 17.99 -0.89
C ILE A 144 -13.99 18.45 -1.62
N LYS A 145 -13.98 18.45 -2.96
CA LYS A 145 -15.15 18.83 -3.78
C LYS A 145 -16.33 17.90 -3.51
N VAL A 146 -16.09 16.60 -3.49
CA VAL A 146 -17.10 15.57 -3.17
C VAL A 146 -17.63 15.77 -1.76
N PHE A 147 -16.76 15.97 -0.76
CA PHE A 147 -17.16 16.22 0.61
C PHE A 147 -18.03 17.49 0.72
N LYS A 148 -17.60 18.60 0.14
CA LYS A 148 -18.37 19.85 0.16
C LYS A 148 -19.72 19.73 -0.51
N SER A 149 -19.83 19.00 -1.62
CA SER A 149 -21.10 18.82 -2.33
C SER A 149 -22.11 17.96 -1.56
N ARG A 150 -21.65 16.98 -0.76
CA ARG A 150 -22.50 16.01 -0.07
C ARG A 150 -22.75 16.34 1.40
N PHE A 151 -21.84 17.10 2.08
CA PHE A 151 -21.83 17.27 3.54
C PHE A 151 -21.92 18.72 4.01
N SER A 152 -22.27 19.69 3.12
CA SER A 152 -22.35 21.11 3.48
C SER A 152 -23.24 21.37 4.69
N ASN A 153 -24.39 20.69 4.80
CA ASN A 153 -25.39 20.87 5.85
C ASN A 153 -25.45 19.72 6.87
N LEU A 154 -24.51 18.76 6.81
CA LEU A 154 -24.47 17.61 7.70
C LEU A 154 -23.43 17.80 8.82
N ASN A 155 -23.62 17.11 9.95
CA ASN A 155 -22.67 17.15 11.07
C ASN A 155 -21.47 16.23 10.80
N ALA A 156 -20.64 16.65 9.85
CA ALA A 156 -19.45 15.94 9.42
C ALA A 156 -18.28 16.89 9.17
N GLU A 157 -17.06 16.40 9.37
CA GLU A 157 -15.80 17.08 9.09
C GLU A 157 -14.94 16.22 8.14
N LEU A 158 -14.12 16.88 7.33
CA LEU A 158 -13.02 16.26 6.58
C LEU A 158 -11.70 16.73 7.19
N ARG A 159 -10.94 15.82 7.79
CA ARG A 159 -9.61 16.08 8.37
C ARG A 159 -8.53 15.56 7.43
N ILE A 160 -7.60 16.44 7.10
CA ILE A 160 -6.53 16.19 6.14
C ILE A 160 -5.20 16.29 6.86
N VAL A 161 -4.52 15.13 7.01
CA VAL A 161 -3.20 14.99 7.61
C VAL A 161 -2.17 14.76 6.52
N GLY A 162 -1.15 15.59 6.49
CA GLY A 162 -0.05 15.48 5.55
C GLY A 162 0.42 16.81 5.02
N SER A 163 1.35 16.75 4.08
CA SER A 163 1.87 17.93 3.36
C SER A 163 2.31 17.54 1.95
N GLY A 164 2.55 18.51 1.11
CA GLY A 164 3.01 18.31 -0.25
C GLY A 164 2.93 19.57 -1.08
N GLU A 165 3.25 19.46 -2.37
CA GLU A 165 3.29 20.59 -3.31
C GLU A 165 1.91 21.28 -3.50
N GLU A 166 0.80 20.58 -3.23
CA GLU A 166 -0.54 21.13 -3.34
C GLU A 166 -1.07 21.71 -2.01
N GLU A 167 -0.32 21.60 -0.89
CA GLU A 167 -0.83 21.97 0.44
C GLU A 167 -1.29 23.43 0.51
N GLU A 168 -0.44 24.37 0.08
CA GLU A 168 -0.74 25.79 0.16
C GLU A 168 -1.97 26.16 -0.70
N TYR A 169 -2.02 25.64 -1.93
CA TYR A 169 -3.16 25.84 -2.83
C TYR A 169 -4.47 25.31 -2.22
N LEU A 170 -4.45 24.06 -1.75
CA LEU A 170 -5.63 23.42 -1.20
C LEU A 170 -6.11 24.10 0.09
N ARG A 171 -5.18 24.46 0.97
CA ARG A 171 -5.48 25.17 2.22
C ARG A 171 -6.11 26.52 1.94
N ASN A 172 -5.50 27.35 1.11
CA ASN A 172 -6.01 28.69 0.76
C ASN A 172 -7.40 28.64 0.12
N LYS A 173 -7.68 27.62 -0.68
CA LYS A 173 -8.93 27.50 -1.43
C LYS A 173 -10.06 26.84 -0.64
N TYR A 174 -9.75 25.91 0.26
CA TYR A 174 -10.76 25.00 0.79
C TYR A 174 -10.83 24.92 2.32
N GLN A 175 -9.87 25.45 3.06
CA GLN A 175 -9.90 25.40 4.52
C GLN A 175 -11.16 26.10 5.06
N SER A 176 -11.85 25.44 5.98
CA SER A 176 -13.08 25.92 6.60
C SER A 176 -13.29 25.21 7.95
N GLU A 177 -14.38 25.53 8.64
CA GLU A 177 -14.75 24.81 9.87
C GLU A 177 -14.96 23.30 9.65
N LYS A 178 -15.42 22.91 8.44
CA LYS A 178 -15.67 21.50 8.08
C LYS A 178 -14.52 20.81 7.33
N VAL A 179 -13.59 21.56 6.73
CA VAL A 179 -12.42 21.02 6.03
C VAL A 179 -11.16 21.50 6.75
N LYS A 180 -10.53 20.62 7.50
CA LYS A 180 -9.41 20.95 8.40
C LYS A 180 -8.10 20.37 7.89
N PHE A 181 -7.12 21.21 7.62
CA PHE A 181 -5.76 20.80 7.29
C PHE A 181 -4.91 20.80 8.57
N LEU A 182 -4.51 19.62 9.00
CA LEU A 182 -3.81 19.39 10.27
C LEU A 182 -2.29 19.38 10.13
N GLY A 183 -1.77 19.54 8.89
CA GLY A 183 -0.33 19.41 8.61
C GLY A 183 0.18 17.99 8.78
N LYS A 184 1.50 17.82 8.85
CA LYS A 184 2.11 16.51 9.13
C LYS A 184 1.92 16.12 10.57
N LYS A 185 1.54 14.86 10.79
CA LYS A 185 1.51 14.22 12.12
C LYS A 185 2.35 12.97 12.11
N PHE A 186 2.91 12.63 13.24
CA PHE A 186 3.79 11.47 13.42
C PHE A 186 3.46 10.74 14.71
N THR A 187 3.88 9.48 14.80
CA THR A 187 3.81 8.67 16.02
C THR A 187 2.44 8.75 16.73
N ALA A 188 2.41 9.16 17.99
CA ALA A 188 1.20 9.20 18.82
C ALA A 188 0.10 10.11 18.25
N ASP A 189 0.47 11.28 17.74
CA ASP A 189 -0.51 12.24 17.18
C ASP A 189 -1.22 11.67 15.94
N LEU A 190 -0.50 10.89 15.12
CA LEU A 190 -1.09 10.23 13.95
C LEU A 190 -2.01 9.09 14.38
N VAL A 191 -1.58 8.29 15.35
CA VAL A 191 -2.41 7.21 15.92
C VAL A 191 -3.71 7.76 16.48
N GLU A 192 -3.65 8.88 17.21
CA GLU A 192 -4.82 9.55 17.78
C GLU A 192 -5.82 9.98 16.69
N GLU A 193 -5.35 10.53 15.56
CA GLU A 193 -6.25 10.89 14.44
C GLU A 193 -6.96 9.66 13.86
N PHE A 194 -6.24 8.54 13.67
CA PHE A 194 -6.87 7.30 13.23
C PHE A 194 -7.88 6.79 14.25
N GLN A 195 -7.53 6.77 15.54
CA GLN A 195 -8.42 6.25 16.58
C GLN A 195 -9.71 7.08 16.72
N LYS A 196 -9.66 8.39 16.48
CA LYS A 196 -10.81 9.28 16.52
C LYS A 196 -11.63 9.27 15.21
N ALA A 197 -11.06 8.85 14.09
CA ALA A 197 -11.73 8.89 12.80
C ALA A 197 -12.96 7.98 12.73
N SER A 198 -14.04 8.43 12.11
CA SER A 198 -15.21 7.62 11.81
C SER A 198 -14.99 6.74 10.58
N CYS A 199 -14.37 7.30 9.54
CA CYS A 199 -14.06 6.64 8.29
C CYS A 199 -12.78 7.20 7.69
N PHE A 200 -11.92 6.32 7.17
CA PHE A 200 -10.73 6.70 6.41
C PHE A 200 -11.04 6.76 4.92
N VAL A 201 -10.52 7.78 4.23
CA VAL A 201 -10.78 8.03 2.81
C VAL A 201 -9.47 8.09 2.01
N CYS A 202 -9.35 7.24 0.97
CA CYS A 202 -8.18 7.14 0.12
C CYS A 202 -8.55 7.30 -1.36
N PRO A 203 -8.64 8.54 -1.87
CA PRO A 203 -9.15 8.85 -3.21
C PRO A 203 -8.08 8.77 -4.30
N SER A 204 -6.93 8.16 -4.04
CA SER A 204 -5.77 8.16 -4.93
C SER A 204 -6.11 7.62 -6.32
N ILE A 205 -5.60 8.28 -7.37
CA ILE A 205 -5.66 7.79 -8.76
C ILE A 205 -4.50 6.84 -9.09
N TYR A 206 -3.56 6.73 -8.19
CA TYR A 206 -2.50 5.75 -8.18
C TYR A 206 -1.91 5.61 -6.77
N GLU A 207 -1.97 4.40 -6.23
CA GLU A 207 -1.38 4.04 -4.95
C GLU A 207 -0.84 2.62 -5.05
N PRO A 208 0.48 2.40 -5.06
CA PRO A 208 1.06 1.05 -5.19
C PRO A 208 0.48 0.07 -4.19
N TRP A 209 0.51 0.40 -2.91
CA TRP A 209 -0.16 -0.34 -1.85
C TRP A 209 -1.09 0.55 -1.04
N GLY A 210 -0.54 1.51 -0.30
CA GLY A 210 -1.25 2.38 0.63
C GLY A 210 -1.24 1.82 2.06
N LEU A 211 -0.07 1.83 2.71
CA LEU A 211 0.08 1.37 4.11
C LEU A 211 -0.86 2.07 5.09
N VAL A 212 -1.28 3.28 4.77
CA VAL A 212 -2.30 4.02 5.54
C VAL A 212 -3.65 3.28 5.63
N VAL A 213 -3.96 2.38 4.67
CA VAL A 213 -5.13 1.49 4.74
C VAL A 213 -4.94 0.45 5.85
N ASN A 214 -3.73 -0.12 5.96
CA ASN A 214 -3.40 -1.04 7.06
C ASN A 214 -3.55 -0.33 8.42
N GLU A 215 -3.04 0.90 8.52
CA GLU A 215 -3.11 1.74 9.73
C GLU A 215 -4.57 2.02 10.12
N ALA A 216 -5.40 2.43 9.17
CA ALA A 216 -6.81 2.69 9.39
C ALA A 216 -7.56 1.44 9.88
N LEU A 217 -7.41 0.32 9.18
CA LEU A 217 -8.07 -0.94 9.56
C LEU A 217 -7.58 -1.47 10.91
N SER A 218 -6.27 -1.29 11.22
CA SER A 218 -5.70 -1.65 12.53
C SER A 218 -6.32 -0.84 13.67
N ALA A 219 -6.67 0.43 13.41
CA ALA A 219 -7.39 1.30 14.34
C ALA A 219 -8.90 1.02 14.38
N GLY A 220 -9.39 0.01 13.66
CA GLY A 220 -10.82 -0.25 13.53
C GLY A 220 -11.57 0.86 12.79
N VAL A 221 -10.94 1.50 11.81
CA VAL A 221 -11.55 2.57 11.01
C VAL A 221 -11.90 2.00 9.63
N PRO A 222 -13.21 1.97 9.27
CA PRO A 222 -13.64 1.58 7.94
C PRO A 222 -13.01 2.42 6.85
N VAL A 223 -12.74 1.83 5.69
CA VAL A 223 -12.02 2.48 4.60
C VAL A 223 -12.90 2.66 3.37
N ILE A 224 -12.90 3.84 2.78
CA ILE A 224 -13.36 4.07 1.40
C ILE A 224 -12.13 4.34 0.55
N ALA A 225 -11.87 3.50 -0.44
CA ALA A 225 -10.74 3.64 -1.34
C ALA A 225 -11.19 3.60 -2.80
N THR A 226 -10.43 4.20 -3.69
CA THR A 226 -10.57 3.96 -5.13
C THR A 226 -10.00 2.59 -5.49
N LYS A 227 -10.41 2.04 -6.62
CA LYS A 227 -9.88 0.77 -7.15
C LYS A 227 -8.39 0.81 -7.51
N GLU A 228 -7.80 2.00 -7.62
CA GLU A 228 -6.40 2.23 -7.92
C GLU A 228 -5.49 2.09 -6.68
N VAL A 229 -6.07 1.90 -5.49
CA VAL A 229 -5.34 1.64 -4.25
C VAL A 229 -5.04 0.15 -4.13
N GLY A 230 -3.76 -0.24 -4.12
CA GLY A 230 -3.32 -1.63 -4.12
C GLY A 230 -3.86 -2.46 -2.95
N ALA A 231 -3.87 -1.90 -1.75
CA ALA A 231 -4.42 -2.55 -0.56
C ALA A 231 -5.91 -2.90 -0.66
N SER A 232 -6.67 -2.22 -1.54
CA SER A 232 -8.11 -2.45 -1.69
C SER A 232 -8.44 -3.88 -2.12
N TYR A 233 -7.59 -4.51 -2.93
CA TYR A 233 -7.78 -5.88 -3.42
C TYR A 233 -7.71 -6.93 -2.30
N ASP A 234 -6.80 -6.74 -1.36
CA ASP A 234 -6.54 -7.71 -0.30
C ASP A 234 -7.27 -7.42 1.00
N LEU A 235 -7.45 -6.13 1.31
CA LEU A 235 -7.91 -5.68 2.63
C LEU A 235 -9.35 -5.17 2.65
N ILE A 236 -9.94 -4.78 1.49
CA ILE A 236 -11.27 -4.18 1.45
C ILE A 236 -12.23 -5.04 0.63
N ASN A 237 -11.88 -5.36 -0.61
CA ASN A 237 -12.78 -6.04 -1.54
C ASN A 237 -13.21 -7.42 -1.02
N GLY A 238 -14.51 -7.62 -0.82
CA GLY A 238 -15.07 -8.87 -0.30
C GLY A 238 -14.72 -9.17 1.17
N LYS A 239 -14.20 -8.18 1.95
CA LYS A 239 -13.83 -8.36 3.37
C LYS A 239 -14.79 -7.69 4.35
N GLU A 240 -15.73 -6.90 3.85
CA GLU A 240 -16.62 -6.08 4.69
C GLU A 240 -15.86 -5.22 5.71
N THR A 241 -14.79 -4.59 5.25
CA THR A 241 -13.95 -3.67 6.03
C THR A 241 -14.06 -2.23 5.53
N GLY A 242 -14.77 -2.04 4.42
CA GLY A 242 -14.91 -0.76 3.73
C GLY A 242 -15.55 -0.91 2.35
N CYS A 243 -15.39 0.11 1.52
CA CYS A 243 -15.93 0.19 0.17
C CYS A 243 -14.83 0.52 -0.85
N VAL A 244 -14.92 -0.06 -2.05
CA VAL A 244 -14.01 0.22 -3.17
C VAL A 244 -14.79 0.89 -4.29
N ALA A 245 -14.49 2.16 -4.57
CA ALA A 245 -15.17 2.99 -5.56
C ALA A 245 -14.51 2.91 -6.93
N ALA A 246 -15.30 2.79 -7.97
CA ALA A 246 -14.84 2.82 -9.36
C ALA A 246 -14.55 4.25 -9.86
N ASN A 247 -15.18 5.27 -9.25
CA ASN A 247 -15.04 6.68 -9.59
C ASN A 247 -15.40 7.58 -8.39
N MET A 248 -15.17 8.88 -8.51
CA MET A 248 -15.41 9.83 -7.42
C MET A 248 -16.89 10.09 -7.09
N ALA A 249 -17.81 9.82 -8.02
CA ALA A 249 -19.25 9.91 -7.73
C ALA A 249 -19.68 8.79 -6.79
N GLU A 250 -19.32 7.54 -7.11
CA GLU A 250 -19.54 6.37 -6.26
C GLU A 250 -18.79 6.49 -4.92
N PHE A 251 -17.58 7.07 -4.93
CA PHE A 251 -16.84 7.38 -3.71
C PHE A 251 -17.66 8.26 -2.75
N GLY A 252 -18.29 9.32 -3.29
CA GLY A 252 -19.18 10.19 -2.54
C GLY A 252 -20.45 9.47 -2.05
N ASP A 253 -21.01 8.58 -2.85
CA ASP A 253 -22.19 7.80 -2.47
C ASP A 253 -21.85 6.84 -1.29
N TYR A 254 -20.70 6.20 -1.30
CA TYR A 254 -20.22 5.41 -0.15
C TYR A 254 -19.94 6.26 1.09
N MET A 255 -19.43 7.48 0.95
CA MET A 255 -19.29 8.41 2.08
C MET A 255 -20.65 8.68 2.73
N VAL A 256 -21.69 8.98 1.94
CA VAL A 256 -23.06 9.21 2.42
C VAL A 256 -23.66 7.93 3.02
N GLU A 257 -23.44 6.79 2.40
CA GLU A 257 -23.93 5.50 2.90
C GLU A 257 -23.39 5.18 4.30
N LEU A 258 -22.07 5.29 4.50
CA LEU A 258 -21.45 5.00 5.80
C LEU A 258 -21.82 6.03 6.86
N PHE A 259 -21.98 7.30 6.48
CA PHE A 259 -22.46 8.34 7.37
C PHE A 259 -23.88 8.03 7.90
N ASN A 260 -24.78 7.56 7.03
CA ASN A 260 -26.18 7.29 7.37
C ASN A 260 -26.40 5.89 7.98
N ASN A 261 -25.39 5.03 7.97
CA ASN A 261 -25.53 3.62 8.44
C ASN A 261 -24.50 3.25 9.53
N PRO A 262 -24.74 3.70 10.79
CA PRO A 262 -23.83 3.38 11.90
C PRO A 262 -23.65 1.88 12.14
N LYS A 263 -24.66 1.07 11.86
CA LYS A 263 -24.58 -0.39 12.02
C LYS A 263 -23.57 -0.99 11.05
N LYS A 264 -23.63 -0.60 9.76
CA LYS A 264 -22.67 -1.03 8.74
C LYS A 264 -21.27 -0.55 9.08
N LEU A 265 -21.13 0.69 9.54
CA LEU A 265 -19.88 1.27 9.97
C LEU A 265 -19.22 0.44 11.10
N LEU A 266 -19.99 0.06 12.12
CA LEU A 266 -19.49 -0.76 13.24
C LEU A 266 -19.11 -2.18 12.80
N VAL A 267 -19.87 -2.80 11.89
CA VAL A 267 -19.52 -4.11 11.32
C VAL A 267 -18.18 -4.01 10.57
N PHE A 268 -18.01 -3.02 9.70
CA PHE A 268 -16.77 -2.81 8.97
C PHE A 268 -15.58 -2.50 9.90
N SER A 269 -15.83 -1.72 10.95
CA SER A 269 -14.84 -1.40 11.99
C SER A 269 -14.31 -2.67 12.65
N LYS A 270 -15.23 -3.53 13.12
CA LYS A 270 -14.86 -4.80 13.75
C LYS A 270 -14.12 -5.72 12.80
N ASN A 271 -14.66 -5.93 11.61
CA ASN A 271 -14.05 -6.80 10.60
C ASN A 271 -12.64 -6.32 10.19
N GLY A 272 -12.44 -5.00 10.06
CA GLY A 272 -11.14 -4.41 9.78
C GLY A 272 -10.12 -4.71 10.88
N SER A 273 -10.48 -4.44 12.14
CA SER A 273 -9.62 -4.74 13.28
C SER A 273 -9.33 -6.25 13.40
N ASP A 274 -10.34 -7.10 13.26
CA ASP A 274 -10.18 -8.56 13.33
C ASP A 274 -9.28 -9.09 12.18
N LEU A 275 -9.43 -8.54 10.97
CA LEU A 275 -8.57 -8.88 9.83
C LEU A 275 -7.10 -8.57 10.14
N MET A 276 -6.82 -7.37 10.65
CA MET A 276 -5.46 -6.92 10.90
C MET A 276 -4.83 -7.66 12.10
N GLN A 277 -5.58 -7.89 13.17
CA GLN A 277 -5.05 -8.58 14.35
C GLN A 277 -4.82 -10.07 14.09
N ASN A 278 -5.74 -10.75 13.39
CA ASN A 278 -5.76 -12.21 13.34
C ASN A 278 -5.25 -12.79 12.01
N LYS A 279 -5.19 -12.01 10.93
CA LYS A 279 -4.86 -12.54 9.59
C LYS A 279 -3.75 -11.77 8.90
N TRP A 280 -3.82 -10.43 8.83
CA TRP A 280 -2.84 -9.61 8.11
C TRP A 280 -1.86 -8.98 9.10
N ASN A 281 -0.96 -9.82 9.67
CA ASN A 281 -0.05 -9.48 10.74
C ASN A 281 1.35 -10.09 10.50
N TYR A 282 2.31 -9.81 11.38
CA TYR A 282 3.69 -10.29 11.24
C TYR A 282 3.81 -11.81 11.23
N ASP A 283 2.91 -12.55 11.89
CA ASP A 283 2.89 -14.02 11.82
C ASP A 283 2.55 -14.49 10.41
N PHE A 284 1.62 -13.83 9.76
CA PHE A 284 1.30 -14.12 8.35
C PHE A 284 2.49 -13.85 7.43
N TYR A 285 3.17 -12.70 7.59
CA TYR A 285 4.38 -12.39 6.83
C TYR A 285 5.45 -13.46 7.06
N THR A 286 5.74 -13.80 8.31
CA THR A 286 6.72 -14.82 8.69
C THR A 286 6.39 -16.18 8.07
N ASN A 287 5.12 -16.56 8.07
CA ASN A 287 4.65 -17.79 7.43
C ASN A 287 4.86 -17.79 5.91
N CYS A 288 4.59 -16.65 5.24
CA CYS A 288 4.83 -16.48 3.80
C CYS A 288 6.33 -16.58 3.49
N LEU A 289 7.18 -15.91 4.26
CA LEU A 289 8.63 -15.95 4.11
C LEU A 289 9.18 -17.39 4.32
N ASN A 290 8.76 -18.07 5.38
CA ASN A 290 9.18 -19.44 5.66
C ASN A 290 8.76 -20.41 4.56
N LYS A 291 7.56 -20.25 3.98
CA LYS A 291 7.12 -21.05 2.83
C LYS A 291 8.02 -20.82 1.61
N SER A 292 8.40 -19.58 1.33
CA SER A 292 9.30 -19.25 0.22
C SER A 292 10.68 -19.87 0.41
N ILE A 293 11.27 -19.72 1.61
CA ILE A 293 12.58 -20.30 1.94
C ILE A 293 12.57 -21.82 1.82
N LYS A 294 11.55 -22.49 2.37
CA LYS A 294 11.41 -23.95 2.25
C LYS A 294 11.31 -24.42 0.81
N LYS A 295 10.62 -23.68 -0.06
CA LYS A 295 10.48 -24.01 -1.47
C LYS A 295 11.79 -23.80 -2.21
N VAL A 296 12.49 -22.71 -1.97
CA VAL A 296 13.80 -22.39 -2.58
C VAL A 296 14.86 -23.43 -2.19
N LYS A 297 14.88 -23.89 -0.93
CA LYS A 297 15.80 -24.96 -0.49
C LYS A 297 15.63 -26.27 -1.24
N LYS A 298 14.43 -26.55 -1.78
CA LYS A 298 14.20 -27.76 -2.61
C LYS A 298 14.71 -27.61 -4.04
N TRP A 299 15.04 -26.40 -4.47
CA TRP A 299 15.57 -26.11 -5.81
C TRP A 299 17.10 -25.98 -5.84
N GLN A 300 17.75 -25.92 -4.68
CA GLN A 300 19.20 -25.97 -4.49
C GLN A 300 19.70 -27.41 -4.50
#